data_1ab4590b7cb1fbfcadf75464ca1ebefd
#
_entry.id   1ab4590b7cb1fbfcadf75464ca1ebefd
#
_cell.length_a   1.000
_cell.length_b   1.000
_cell.length_c   1.000
_cell.angle_alpha   90.00
_cell.angle_beta   90.00
_cell.angle_gamma   90.00
#
_symmetry.space_group_name_H-M   'P 1'
#
loop_
_entity.id
_entity.type
_entity.pdbx_description
1 polymer ?
#
loop_
_entity_poly.entity_id
_entity_poly.type
_entity_poly.pdbx_seq_one_letter_code
_entity_poly.pdbx_strand_id
1 'polypeptide(L)'
;MKVYLLDNGWLECDANWMVANTTLGTAANPNAPSKWIKIPCYAVLIQHPTQGWILFDTGNNPEAMNGYWPGGLTAIFPYYHTDQQLLVNQLELIGLKPDDIKTVVLSHGHLDHAGGLFLFKQADVYWARSDFDYAQQLVHAQPGAISGGAYITADVDQKLKAVHYVTKDFELAPGVEVINLPGHTPDVLGIVVHLQGGTYIFPSDGVYTAANYGPPAKSSGIVYDSLSFFDSIEKVRTLEKKYDAKVMFSHEMDQFKTFKLAPDFYE
;
A
#
# COMPACT_ATOMS: atom_id res chain seq x y z
N MET A 1 22.49 3.25 2.76
CA MET A 1 21.13 3.19 2.16
C MET A 1 20.20 3.99 3.06
N LYS A 2 19.26 4.78 2.49
CA LYS A 2 18.32 5.57 3.28
C LYS A 2 16.89 5.25 2.87
N VAL A 3 15.96 5.30 3.82
CA VAL A 3 14.54 5.11 3.59
C VAL A 3 13.79 6.35 4.05
N TYR A 4 13.02 6.94 3.14
CA TYR A 4 12.14 8.07 3.39
C TYR A 4 10.69 7.59 3.32
N LEU A 5 9.86 8.05 4.23
CA LEU A 5 8.43 7.83 4.18
C LEU A 5 7.76 9.10 3.67
N LEU A 6 7.08 8.99 2.54
CA LEU A 6 6.42 10.09 1.84
C LEU A 6 4.95 10.11 2.27
N ASP A 7 4.54 11.14 3.01
CA ASP A 7 3.15 11.31 3.46
C ASP A 7 2.25 11.68 2.29
N ASN A 8 1.28 10.82 1.97
CA ASN A 8 0.30 11.03 0.89
C ASN A 8 -1.12 11.33 1.40
N GLY A 9 -1.25 11.88 2.61
CA GLY A 9 -2.54 12.20 3.20
C GLY A 9 -3.20 11.00 3.87
N TRP A 10 -4.53 10.98 3.87
CA TRP A 10 -5.28 9.92 4.56
C TRP A 10 -6.61 9.64 3.87
N LEU A 11 -7.06 8.42 4.06
CA LEU A 11 -8.44 8.02 3.79
C LEU A 11 -9.24 7.99 5.09
N GLU A 12 -10.55 8.10 4.98
CA GLU A 12 -11.46 7.80 6.06
C GLU A 12 -12.40 6.66 5.64
N CYS A 13 -12.75 5.79 6.58
CA CYS A 13 -13.63 4.67 6.30
C CYS A 13 -14.29 4.12 7.56
N ASP A 14 -15.27 3.23 7.38
CA ASP A 14 -15.75 2.40 8.50
C ASP A 14 -14.65 1.43 8.95
N ALA A 15 -14.45 1.32 10.27
CA ALA A 15 -13.41 0.47 10.86
C ALA A 15 -13.53 -1.02 10.47
N ASN A 16 -14.73 -1.46 10.10
CA ASN A 16 -14.94 -2.84 9.64
C ASN A 16 -14.22 -3.14 8.31
N TRP A 17 -13.87 -2.13 7.50
CA TRP A 17 -13.06 -2.31 6.30
C TRP A 17 -11.62 -2.71 6.64
N MET A 18 -11.06 -2.13 7.70
CA MET A 18 -9.68 -2.42 8.11
C MET A 18 -9.60 -3.68 8.97
N VAL A 19 -10.50 -3.82 9.95
CA VAL A 19 -10.56 -4.99 10.82
C VAL A 19 -11.99 -5.50 10.82
N ALA A 20 -12.22 -6.64 10.18
CA ALA A 20 -13.54 -7.25 10.07
C ALA A 20 -14.19 -7.43 11.45
N ASN A 21 -15.48 -7.19 11.51
CA ASN A 21 -16.29 -7.39 12.72
C ASN A 21 -15.89 -6.48 13.91
N THR A 22 -15.33 -5.32 13.66
CA THR A 22 -15.00 -4.34 14.72
C THR A 22 -16.27 -3.83 15.43
N THR A 23 -17.34 -3.61 14.66
CA THR A 23 -18.65 -3.18 15.21
C THR A 23 -19.73 -4.12 14.72
N LEU A 24 -20.28 -4.94 15.62
CA LEU A 24 -21.35 -5.88 15.31
C LEU A 24 -22.58 -5.59 16.15
N GLY A 25 -23.75 -5.69 15.53
CA GLY A 25 -25.02 -5.75 16.24
C GLY A 25 -25.10 -6.99 17.12
N THR A 26 -25.81 -6.87 18.25
CA THR A 26 -26.14 -7.97 19.14
C THR A 26 -27.65 -8.02 19.35
N ALA A 27 -28.18 -9.11 19.91
CA ALA A 27 -29.61 -9.20 20.24
C ALA A 27 -30.07 -8.07 21.19
N ALA A 28 -29.17 -7.59 22.05
CA ALA A 28 -29.43 -6.46 22.97
C ALA A 28 -29.27 -5.09 22.29
N ASN A 29 -28.45 -5.00 21.25
CA ASN A 29 -28.21 -3.79 20.46
C ASN A 29 -28.04 -4.15 18.98
N PRO A 30 -29.14 -4.38 18.26
CA PRO A 30 -29.08 -4.82 16.85
C PRO A 30 -28.58 -3.72 15.90
N ASN A 31 -28.66 -2.45 16.31
CA ASN A 31 -28.22 -1.29 15.54
C ASN A 31 -26.94 -0.70 16.16
N ALA A 32 -25.88 -1.50 16.28
CA ALA A 32 -24.59 -1.01 16.75
C ALA A 32 -24.11 0.13 15.84
N PRO A 33 -23.64 1.26 16.40
CA PRO A 33 -23.14 2.37 15.60
C PRO A 33 -21.89 1.95 14.82
N SER A 34 -21.77 2.42 13.57
CA SER A 34 -20.51 2.32 12.82
C SER A 34 -19.40 3.12 13.53
N LYS A 35 -18.18 2.70 13.32
CA LYS A 35 -16.99 3.42 13.80
C LYS A 35 -16.22 3.96 12.59
N TRP A 36 -16.31 5.27 12.37
CA TRP A 36 -15.56 5.96 11.33
C TRP A 36 -14.14 6.25 11.79
N ILE A 37 -13.13 5.92 10.98
CA ILE A 37 -11.72 6.05 11.34
C ILE A 37 -10.93 6.72 10.21
N LYS A 38 -9.76 7.28 10.57
CA LYS A 38 -8.74 7.75 9.63
C LYS A 38 -7.66 6.69 9.49
N ILE A 39 -7.23 6.49 8.27
CA ILE A 39 -6.11 5.62 7.92
C ILE A 39 -5.09 6.41 7.09
N PRO A 40 -3.78 6.31 7.39
CA PRO A 40 -2.76 7.04 6.65
C PRO A 40 -2.54 6.44 5.27
N CYS A 41 -2.11 7.26 4.31
CA CYS A 41 -1.55 6.82 3.04
C CYS A 41 -0.12 7.31 2.95
N TYR A 42 0.82 6.44 2.60
CA TYR A 42 2.21 6.82 2.42
C TYR A 42 2.91 5.91 1.41
N ALA A 43 3.95 6.43 0.79
CA ALA A 43 4.85 5.67 -0.06
C ALA A 43 6.23 5.56 0.60
N VAL A 44 7.01 4.55 0.22
CA VAL A 44 8.37 4.34 0.74
C VAL A 44 9.39 4.59 -0.35
N LEU A 45 10.28 5.54 -0.14
CA LEU A 45 11.34 5.87 -1.08
C LEU A 45 12.70 5.42 -0.53
N ILE A 46 13.40 4.58 -1.28
CA ILE A 46 14.69 4.02 -0.91
C ILE A 46 15.78 4.68 -1.76
N GLN A 47 16.75 5.31 -1.11
CA GLN A 47 18.02 5.72 -1.73
C GLN A 47 19.01 4.57 -1.65
N HIS A 48 19.09 3.79 -2.73
CA HIS A 48 20.00 2.65 -2.79
C HIS A 48 21.37 3.07 -3.39
N PRO A 49 22.52 2.64 -2.82
CA PRO A 49 23.84 3.13 -3.20
C PRO A 49 24.24 2.80 -4.65
N THR A 50 23.70 1.73 -5.25
CA THR A 50 24.05 1.27 -6.60
C THR A 50 22.88 1.24 -7.58
N GLN A 51 21.63 1.17 -7.10
CA GLN A 51 20.42 1.11 -7.93
C GLN A 51 19.71 2.47 -8.06
N GLY A 52 20.20 3.50 -7.34
CA GLY A 52 19.56 4.80 -7.32
C GLY A 52 18.29 4.81 -6.47
N TRP A 53 17.23 5.43 -6.98
CA TRP A 53 15.98 5.60 -6.26
C TRP A 53 14.98 4.50 -6.60
N ILE A 54 14.47 3.82 -5.57
CA ILE A 54 13.41 2.80 -5.67
C ILE A 54 12.21 3.34 -4.89
N LEU A 55 11.07 3.43 -5.55
CA LEU A 55 9.81 3.83 -4.93
C LEU A 55 8.92 2.60 -4.72
N PHE A 56 8.41 2.43 -3.52
CA PHE A 56 7.42 1.43 -3.18
C PHE A 56 6.08 2.11 -2.94
N ASP A 57 5.11 1.79 -3.78
CA ASP A 57 3.81 2.42 -3.96
C ASP A 57 3.88 3.88 -4.45
N THR A 58 2.77 4.36 -4.97
CA THR A 58 2.66 5.69 -5.58
C THR A 58 1.56 6.57 -4.97
N GLY A 59 0.88 6.07 -3.95
CA GLY A 59 -0.18 6.79 -3.26
C GLY A 59 -1.43 7.01 -4.09
N ASN A 60 -2.23 7.97 -3.67
CA ASN A 60 -3.51 8.32 -4.27
C ASN A 60 -3.35 9.26 -5.47
N ASN A 61 -4.33 9.21 -6.38
CA ASN A 61 -4.46 10.24 -7.41
C ASN A 61 -4.94 11.57 -6.79
N PRO A 62 -4.30 12.72 -7.07
CA PRO A 62 -4.71 14.01 -6.53
C PRO A 62 -6.14 14.41 -6.90
N GLU A 63 -6.65 13.93 -8.04
CA GLU A 63 -8.02 14.22 -8.51
C GLU A 63 -9.05 13.19 -8.00
N ALA A 64 -8.69 12.34 -7.06
CA ALA A 64 -9.53 11.27 -6.52
C ALA A 64 -10.96 11.76 -6.18
N MET A 65 -11.06 12.85 -5.42
CA MET A 65 -12.34 13.44 -4.99
C MET A 65 -12.98 14.37 -6.02
N ASN A 66 -12.27 14.70 -7.11
CA ASN A 66 -12.74 15.57 -8.19
C ASN A 66 -13.28 14.81 -9.40
N GLY A 67 -13.86 13.62 -9.16
CA GLY A 67 -14.50 12.79 -10.20
C GLY A 67 -13.57 11.76 -10.84
N TYR A 68 -12.32 11.64 -10.39
CA TYR A 68 -11.42 10.59 -10.85
C TYR A 68 -11.84 9.21 -10.30
N TRP A 69 -12.22 9.15 -9.03
CA TRP A 69 -12.80 7.95 -8.47
C TRP A 69 -14.32 7.89 -8.66
N PRO A 70 -14.91 6.71 -8.85
CA PRO A 70 -16.36 6.51 -8.84
C PRO A 70 -16.99 7.03 -7.53
N GLY A 71 -18.14 7.70 -7.63
CA GLY A 71 -18.81 8.31 -6.47
C GLY A 71 -19.16 7.34 -5.33
N GLY A 72 -19.35 6.06 -5.63
CA GLY A 72 -19.53 5.04 -4.61
C GLY A 72 -18.28 4.79 -3.76
N LEU A 73 -17.08 4.87 -4.37
CA LEU A 73 -15.81 4.74 -3.65
C LEU A 73 -15.52 5.97 -2.80
N THR A 74 -15.74 7.18 -3.33
CA THR A 74 -15.54 8.42 -2.57
C THR A 74 -16.47 8.55 -1.36
N ALA A 75 -17.63 7.87 -1.38
CA ALA A 75 -18.53 7.82 -0.24
C ALA A 75 -18.05 6.85 0.86
N ILE A 76 -17.32 5.80 0.50
CA ILE A 76 -16.85 4.75 1.42
C ILE A 76 -15.43 5.07 1.91
N PHE A 77 -14.57 5.59 1.03
CA PHE A 77 -13.18 5.94 1.26
C PHE A 77 -12.88 7.36 0.77
N PRO A 78 -13.45 8.42 1.41
CA PRO A 78 -13.07 9.78 1.05
C PRO A 78 -11.59 10.02 1.33
N TYR A 79 -10.91 10.61 0.34
CA TYR A 79 -9.49 10.95 0.41
C TYR A 79 -9.28 12.42 0.76
N TYR A 80 -8.35 12.66 1.65
CA TYR A 80 -7.98 14.00 2.12
C TYR A 80 -6.47 14.19 2.07
N HIS A 81 -6.03 15.33 1.59
CA HIS A 81 -4.64 15.72 1.58
C HIS A 81 -4.48 17.24 1.61
N THR A 82 -3.31 17.72 1.97
CA THR A 82 -2.82 19.06 1.71
C THR A 82 -1.96 19.06 0.45
N ASP A 83 -1.66 20.22 -0.12
CA ASP A 83 -0.76 20.32 -1.28
C ASP A 83 0.62 19.70 -0.99
N GLN A 84 1.13 19.87 0.24
CA GLN A 84 2.41 19.29 0.64
C GLN A 84 2.42 17.77 0.61
N GLN A 85 1.28 17.12 0.78
CA GLN A 85 1.13 15.66 0.77
C GLN A 85 0.94 15.08 -0.64
N LEU A 86 0.92 15.89 -1.68
CA LEU A 86 1.00 15.42 -3.05
C LEU A 86 2.37 14.75 -3.29
N LEU A 87 2.38 13.58 -3.93
CA LEU A 87 3.60 12.81 -4.12
C LEU A 87 4.73 13.60 -4.80
N VAL A 88 4.40 14.45 -5.76
CA VAL A 88 5.37 15.34 -6.44
C VAL A 88 6.02 16.31 -5.45
N ASN A 89 5.26 16.88 -4.53
CA ASN A 89 5.75 17.82 -3.53
C ASN A 89 6.55 17.11 -2.43
N GLN A 90 6.17 15.87 -2.09
CA GLN A 90 6.93 15.01 -1.18
C GLN A 90 8.31 14.65 -1.76
N LEU A 91 8.39 14.35 -3.06
CA LEU A 91 9.68 14.14 -3.74
C LEU A 91 10.51 15.42 -3.76
N GLU A 92 9.88 16.59 -3.97
CA GLU A 92 10.57 17.88 -3.98
C GLU A 92 11.20 18.23 -2.63
N LEU A 93 10.63 17.80 -1.50
CA LEU A 93 11.26 17.97 -0.16
C LEU A 93 12.65 17.33 -0.07
N ILE A 94 12.92 16.34 -0.92
CA ILE A 94 14.18 15.60 -0.98
C ILE A 94 15.03 16.06 -2.19
N GLY A 95 14.54 17.05 -2.95
CA GLY A 95 15.19 17.57 -4.16
C GLY A 95 15.03 16.68 -5.39
N LEU A 96 13.97 15.87 -5.46
CA LEU A 96 13.69 14.93 -6.54
C LEU A 96 12.46 15.34 -7.35
N LYS A 97 12.44 14.82 -8.58
CA LYS A 97 11.28 14.86 -9.48
C LYS A 97 10.85 13.42 -9.81
N PRO A 98 9.61 13.19 -10.26
CA PRO A 98 9.17 11.85 -10.68
C PRO A 98 10.11 11.18 -11.69
N ASP A 99 10.69 11.95 -12.62
CA ASP A 99 11.62 11.44 -13.62
C ASP A 99 12.95 10.93 -13.05
N ASP A 100 13.30 11.26 -11.83
CA ASP A 100 14.50 10.74 -11.16
C ASP A 100 14.30 9.30 -10.66
N ILE A 101 13.03 8.87 -10.51
CA ILE A 101 12.67 7.52 -10.08
C ILE A 101 12.66 6.59 -11.30
N LYS A 102 13.52 5.58 -11.30
CA LYS A 102 13.64 4.61 -12.39
C LYS A 102 13.10 3.24 -12.06
N THR A 103 12.84 2.98 -10.79
CA THR A 103 12.30 1.70 -10.30
C THR A 103 11.12 1.97 -9.37
N VAL A 104 9.98 1.39 -9.69
CA VAL A 104 8.78 1.39 -8.86
C VAL A 104 8.43 -0.05 -8.52
N VAL A 105 8.22 -0.35 -7.25
CA VAL A 105 7.59 -1.59 -6.81
C VAL A 105 6.16 -1.23 -6.39
N LEU A 106 5.19 -1.71 -7.13
CA LEU A 106 3.80 -1.52 -6.81
C LEU A 106 3.32 -2.70 -5.99
N SER A 107 2.89 -2.45 -4.76
CA SER A 107 2.42 -3.51 -3.87
C SER A 107 1.23 -4.25 -4.48
N HIS A 108 0.25 -3.51 -4.97
CA HIS A 108 -0.93 -3.99 -5.69
C HIS A 108 -1.63 -2.82 -6.39
N GLY A 109 -2.65 -3.10 -7.20
CA GLY A 109 -3.27 -2.12 -8.08
C GLY A 109 -4.40 -1.29 -7.49
N HIS A 110 -4.61 -1.26 -6.17
CA HIS A 110 -5.67 -0.44 -5.57
C HIS A 110 -5.36 1.06 -5.64
N LEU A 111 -6.41 1.84 -5.54
CA LEU A 111 -6.50 3.28 -5.77
C LEU A 111 -5.52 4.13 -4.93
N ASP A 112 -5.18 3.69 -3.73
CA ASP A 112 -4.31 4.39 -2.79
C ASP A 112 -2.84 3.93 -2.83
N HIS A 113 -2.55 2.95 -3.70
CA HIS A 113 -1.20 2.45 -4.00
C HIS A 113 -0.78 2.76 -5.44
N ALA A 114 -1.70 2.64 -6.41
CA ALA A 114 -1.44 2.84 -7.83
C ALA A 114 -1.81 4.23 -8.36
N GLY A 115 -2.51 5.07 -7.57
CA GLY A 115 -3.10 6.32 -8.02
C GLY A 115 -2.11 7.35 -8.56
N GLY A 116 -0.85 7.33 -8.13
CA GLY A 116 0.23 8.17 -8.65
C GLY A 116 1.07 7.53 -9.75
N LEU A 117 0.75 6.32 -10.19
CA LEU A 117 1.57 5.56 -11.17
C LEU A 117 1.75 6.31 -12.51
N PHE A 118 0.78 7.16 -12.88
CA PHE A 118 0.84 8.01 -14.07
C PHE A 118 2.06 8.94 -14.13
N LEU A 119 2.69 9.25 -12.99
CA LEU A 119 3.89 10.07 -12.88
C LEU A 119 5.16 9.33 -13.31
N PHE A 120 5.15 7.98 -13.31
CA PHE A 120 6.33 7.13 -13.44
C PHE A 120 6.35 6.31 -14.73
N LYS A 121 5.81 6.86 -15.84
CA LYS A 121 5.70 6.16 -17.13
C LYS A 121 7.03 5.67 -17.71
N GLN A 122 8.16 6.29 -17.29
CA GLN A 122 9.50 5.94 -17.73
C GLN A 122 10.25 5.03 -16.74
N ALA A 123 9.62 4.63 -15.66
CA ALA A 123 10.20 3.68 -14.71
C ALA A 123 9.97 2.22 -15.13
N ASP A 124 10.81 1.35 -14.62
CA ASP A 124 10.59 -0.09 -14.61
C ASP A 124 9.71 -0.41 -13.41
N VAL A 125 8.50 -0.95 -13.64
CA VAL A 125 7.49 -1.22 -12.62
C VAL A 125 7.48 -2.71 -12.30
N TYR A 126 7.68 -3.07 -11.03
CA TYR A 126 7.53 -4.42 -10.51
C TYR A 126 6.13 -4.56 -9.90
N TRP A 127 5.36 -5.52 -10.39
CA TRP A 127 3.99 -5.74 -9.98
C TRP A 127 3.70 -7.25 -9.90
N ALA A 128 2.99 -7.70 -8.87
CA ALA A 128 2.61 -9.11 -8.77
C ALA A 128 1.78 -9.55 -9.98
N ARG A 129 2.15 -10.67 -10.61
CA ARG A 129 1.49 -11.15 -11.83
C ARG A 129 0.00 -11.44 -11.59
N SER A 130 -0.32 -12.10 -10.50
CA SER A 130 -1.70 -12.48 -10.18
C SER A 130 -2.58 -11.27 -9.87
N ASP A 131 -2.05 -10.24 -9.20
CA ASP A 131 -2.77 -8.99 -8.93
C ASP A 131 -2.98 -8.20 -10.24
N PHE A 132 -1.94 -8.07 -11.07
CA PHE A 132 -2.05 -7.42 -12.37
C PHE A 132 -3.12 -8.07 -13.26
N ASP A 133 -3.09 -9.39 -13.40
CA ASP A 133 -4.06 -10.13 -14.23
C ASP A 133 -5.49 -9.95 -13.67
N TYR A 134 -5.64 -9.97 -12.35
CA TYR A 134 -6.92 -9.75 -11.68
C TYR A 134 -7.43 -8.31 -11.87
N ALA A 135 -6.57 -7.30 -11.68
CA ALA A 135 -6.87 -5.90 -11.91
C ALA A 135 -7.37 -5.67 -13.35
N GLN A 136 -6.63 -6.19 -14.35
CA GLN A 136 -7.00 -6.11 -15.78
C GLN A 136 -8.36 -6.78 -16.02
N GLN A 137 -8.61 -7.95 -15.45
CA GLN A 137 -9.89 -8.63 -15.59
C GLN A 137 -11.03 -7.79 -15.03
N LEU A 138 -10.89 -7.20 -13.85
CA LEU A 138 -11.94 -6.43 -13.20
C LEU A 138 -12.27 -5.15 -13.97
N VAL A 139 -11.26 -4.34 -14.32
CA VAL A 139 -11.49 -3.04 -14.95
C VAL A 139 -12.05 -3.18 -16.37
N HIS A 140 -11.75 -4.28 -17.09
CA HIS A 140 -12.26 -4.51 -18.44
C HIS A 140 -13.57 -5.30 -18.48
N ALA A 141 -13.78 -6.24 -17.55
CA ALA A 141 -15.02 -7.02 -17.52
C ALA A 141 -16.18 -6.26 -16.84
N GLN A 142 -15.86 -5.38 -15.90
CA GLN A 142 -16.85 -4.65 -15.10
C GLN A 142 -16.46 -3.17 -14.91
N PRO A 143 -16.29 -2.42 -15.99
CA PRO A 143 -15.86 -1.03 -15.89
C PRO A 143 -16.86 -0.20 -15.06
N GLY A 144 -16.35 0.52 -14.07
CA GLY A 144 -17.18 1.33 -13.17
C GLY A 144 -17.92 0.58 -12.07
N ALA A 145 -17.73 -0.73 -11.93
CA ALA A 145 -18.34 -1.50 -10.86
C ALA A 145 -17.53 -1.38 -9.56
N ILE A 146 -18.18 -0.92 -8.49
CA ILE A 146 -17.59 -0.92 -7.13
C ILE A 146 -17.30 -2.34 -6.65
N SER A 147 -18.10 -3.31 -7.09
CA SER A 147 -17.92 -4.74 -6.80
C SER A 147 -16.60 -5.32 -7.32
N GLY A 148 -15.91 -4.61 -8.22
CA GLY A 148 -14.56 -4.94 -8.69
C GLY A 148 -13.44 -4.57 -7.71
N GLY A 149 -13.77 -4.18 -6.49
CA GLY A 149 -12.76 -3.69 -5.53
C GLY A 149 -12.34 -2.24 -5.82
N ALA A 150 -11.20 -1.86 -5.29
CA ALA A 150 -10.68 -0.50 -5.37
C ALA A 150 -9.72 -0.27 -6.57
N TYR A 151 -9.90 -1.01 -7.67
CA TYR A 151 -9.12 -0.81 -8.90
C TYR A 151 -9.76 0.28 -9.77
N ILE A 152 -8.95 1.25 -10.15
CA ILE A 152 -9.35 2.33 -11.05
C ILE A 152 -8.82 2.03 -12.45
N THR A 153 -9.69 2.01 -13.46
CA THR A 153 -9.30 1.69 -14.84
C THR A 153 -8.13 2.54 -15.33
N ALA A 154 -8.16 3.85 -15.03
CA ALA A 154 -7.12 4.77 -15.46
C ALA A 154 -5.77 4.53 -14.75
N ASP A 155 -5.75 3.94 -13.54
CA ASP A 155 -4.51 3.56 -12.84
C ASP A 155 -3.94 2.26 -13.40
N VAL A 156 -4.83 1.29 -13.69
CA VAL A 156 -4.45 -0.04 -14.18
C VAL A 156 -3.99 -0.01 -15.65
N ASP A 157 -4.62 0.82 -16.49
CA ASP A 157 -4.35 0.93 -17.93
C ASP A 157 -3.21 1.91 -18.29
N GLN A 158 -2.27 2.14 -17.38
CA GLN A 158 -1.13 3.02 -17.66
C GLN A 158 -0.21 2.44 -18.75
N LYS A 159 0.18 3.31 -19.70
CA LYS A 159 1.25 3.01 -20.67
C LYS A 159 2.61 3.15 -20.00
N LEU A 160 3.07 2.08 -19.40
CA LEU A 160 4.35 2.01 -18.71
C LEU A 160 5.48 1.59 -19.66
N LYS A 161 6.72 2.02 -19.39
CA LYS A 161 7.92 1.60 -20.12
C LYS A 161 8.10 0.09 -20.08
N ALA A 162 8.01 -0.49 -18.89
CA ALA A 162 8.11 -1.93 -18.66
C ALA A 162 7.38 -2.32 -17.38
N VAL A 163 6.75 -3.50 -17.41
CA VAL A 163 6.21 -4.17 -16.24
C VAL A 163 6.94 -5.49 -16.04
N HIS A 164 7.59 -5.62 -14.89
CA HIS A 164 8.27 -6.84 -14.46
C HIS A 164 7.32 -7.62 -13.55
N TYR A 165 6.80 -8.71 -14.06
CA TYR A 165 5.85 -9.54 -13.32
C TYR A 165 6.54 -10.35 -12.23
N VAL A 166 6.15 -10.09 -10.98
CA VAL A 166 6.65 -10.82 -9.81
C VAL A 166 5.74 -12.01 -9.53
N THR A 167 6.33 -13.18 -9.32
CA THR A 167 5.62 -14.44 -9.03
C THR A 167 6.14 -15.15 -7.78
N LYS A 168 7.19 -14.61 -7.15
CA LYS A 168 7.81 -15.16 -5.94
C LYS A 168 8.70 -14.11 -5.28
N ASP A 169 9.07 -14.37 -4.04
CA ASP A 169 10.06 -13.56 -3.33
C ASP A 169 11.39 -13.50 -4.07
N PHE A 170 12.03 -12.32 -4.08
CA PHE A 170 13.35 -12.13 -4.67
C PHE A 170 14.07 -10.93 -4.07
N GLU A 171 15.37 -10.89 -4.19
CA GLU A 171 16.18 -9.72 -3.86
C GLU A 171 16.20 -8.77 -5.06
N LEU A 172 15.58 -7.60 -4.92
CA LEU A 172 15.54 -6.56 -5.96
C LEU A 172 16.89 -5.85 -6.11
N ALA A 173 17.52 -5.60 -4.98
CA ALA A 173 18.83 -4.97 -4.88
C ALA A 173 19.50 -5.44 -3.57
N PRO A 174 20.82 -5.40 -3.44
CA PRO A 174 21.48 -5.82 -2.20
C PRO A 174 20.90 -5.14 -0.97
N GLY A 175 20.25 -5.91 -0.10
CA GLY A 175 19.57 -5.44 1.10
C GLY A 175 18.16 -4.91 0.89
N VAL A 176 17.54 -5.12 -0.28
CA VAL A 176 16.12 -4.84 -0.55
C VAL A 176 15.47 -6.09 -1.12
N GLU A 177 14.65 -6.75 -0.30
CA GLU A 177 13.90 -7.95 -0.70
C GLU A 177 12.45 -7.56 -1.04
N VAL A 178 11.89 -8.14 -2.10
CA VAL A 178 10.46 -8.09 -2.44
C VAL A 178 9.85 -9.42 -2.03
N ILE A 179 8.77 -9.37 -1.27
CA ILE A 179 8.07 -10.54 -0.73
C ILE A 179 6.62 -10.57 -1.18
N ASN A 180 6.10 -11.74 -1.51
CA ASN A 180 4.70 -11.95 -1.87
C ASN A 180 3.85 -12.21 -0.63
N LEU A 181 2.75 -11.49 -0.47
CA LEU A 181 1.83 -11.53 0.67
C LEU A 181 0.38 -11.63 0.16
N PRO A 182 -0.05 -12.77 -0.41
CA PRO A 182 -1.40 -12.93 -0.93
C PRO A 182 -2.46 -12.82 0.16
N GLY A 183 -3.68 -12.47 -0.24
CA GLY A 183 -4.86 -12.48 0.63
C GLY A 183 -5.73 -11.26 0.53
N HIS A 184 -5.19 -10.05 0.65
CA HIS A 184 -5.93 -8.81 0.42
C HIS A 184 -6.38 -8.69 -1.05
N THR A 185 -5.46 -8.88 -1.96
CA THR A 185 -5.68 -9.16 -3.38
C THR A 185 -5.12 -10.54 -3.71
N PRO A 186 -5.23 -11.07 -4.94
CA PRO A 186 -4.60 -12.35 -5.29
C PRO A 186 -3.13 -12.42 -4.92
N ASP A 187 -2.43 -11.29 -4.94
CA ASP A 187 -1.08 -11.15 -4.41
C ASP A 187 -0.78 -9.68 -4.08
N VAL A 188 -0.13 -9.45 -2.95
CA VAL A 188 0.38 -8.14 -2.53
C VAL A 188 1.89 -8.25 -2.42
N LEU A 189 2.63 -7.30 -2.96
CA LEU A 189 4.06 -7.21 -2.71
C LEU A 189 4.31 -6.40 -1.43
N GLY A 190 5.13 -6.95 -0.55
CA GLY A 190 5.78 -6.22 0.53
C GLY A 190 7.26 -6.03 0.23
N ILE A 191 7.94 -5.18 0.98
CA ILE A 191 9.40 -5.03 0.91
C ILE A 191 10.04 -5.20 2.29
N VAL A 192 11.22 -5.81 2.29
CA VAL A 192 12.12 -5.87 3.45
C VAL A 192 13.37 -5.06 3.12
N VAL A 193 13.73 -4.12 3.99
CA VAL A 193 14.87 -3.24 3.78
C VAL A 193 15.85 -3.36 4.94
N HIS A 194 17.07 -3.79 4.64
CA HIS A 194 18.15 -3.95 5.61
C HIS A 194 19.00 -2.69 5.65
N LEU A 195 18.83 -1.88 6.69
CA LEU A 195 19.61 -0.68 6.95
C LEU A 195 20.71 -0.94 7.98
N GLN A 196 21.65 -0.01 8.11
CA GLN A 196 22.66 -0.09 9.16
C GLN A 196 22.05 0.00 10.57
N GLY A 197 20.98 0.78 10.73
CA GLY A 197 20.26 0.98 11.99
C GLY A 197 19.19 -0.08 12.29
N GLY A 198 19.02 -1.09 11.45
CA GLY A 198 18.05 -2.18 11.64
C GLY A 198 17.29 -2.55 10.37
N THR A 199 16.52 -3.62 10.45
CA THR A 199 15.69 -4.10 9.34
C THR A 199 14.26 -3.59 9.48
N TYR A 200 13.65 -3.22 8.38
CA TYR A 200 12.27 -2.76 8.30
C TYR A 200 11.48 -3.60 7.30
N ILE A 201 10.26 -3.99 7.68
CA ILE A 201 9.33 -4.70 6.81
C ILE A 201 8.15 -3.77 6.53
N PHE A 202 7.88 -3.50 5.28
CA PHE A 202 6.72 -2.77 4.80
C PHE A 202 5.80 -3.76 4.09
N PRO A 203 4.83 -4.35 4.81
CA PRO A 203 3.99 -5.41 4.25
C PRO A 203 2.91 -4.88 3.31
N SER A 204 2.75 -3.56 3.19
CA SER A 204 1.59 -2.94 2.54
C SER A 204 0.29 -3.55 3.05
N ASP A 205 -0.68 -3.78 2.19
CA ASP A 205 -1.98 -4.33 2.57
C ASP A 205 -1.99 -5.86 2.80
N GLY A 206 -0.83 -6.49 2.73
CA GLY A 206 -0.66 -7.83 3.31
C GLY A 206 -0.88 -7.83 4.83
N VAL A 207 -0.65 -6.68 5.51
CA VAL A 207 -1.01 -6.46 6.93
C VAL A 207 -1.31 -4.97 7.16
N TYR A 208 -2.58 -4.59 7.27
CA TYR A 208 -2.98 -3.19 7.39
C TYR A 208 -2.61 -2.51 8.72
N THR A 209 -2.93 -3.18 9.83
CA THR A 209 -2.88 -2.58 11.16
C THR A 209 -2.31 -3.55 12.19
N ALA A 210 -1.90 -3.02 13.33
CA ALA A 210 -1.49 -3.82 14.48
C ALA A 210 -2.61 -4.77 14.96
N ALA A 211 -3.88 -4.40 14.79
CA ALA A 211 -5.00 -5.24 15.16
C ALA A 211 -5.18 -6.44 14.22
N ASN A 212 -4.86 -6.31 12.92
CA ASN A 212 -4.79 -7.46 12.01
C ASN A 212 -3.61 -8.36 12.36
N TYR A 213 -2.47 -7.75 12.65
CA TYR A 213 -1.24 -8.45 13.00
C TYR A 213 -1.39 -9.29 14.26
N GLY A 214 -1.97 -8.73 15.34
CA GLY A 214 -2.18 -9.40 16.61
C GLY A 214 -0.91 -9.76 17.37
N PRO A 215 -0.87 -10.83 18.21
CA PRO A 215 -1.82 -11.92 18.40
C PRO A 215 -3.06 -11.56 19.26
N PRO A 216 -4.25 -12.15 19.00
CA PRO A 216 -4.57 -13.00 17.86
C PRO A 216 -4.69 -12.18 16.58
N ALA A 217 -4.32 -12.77 15.43
CA ALA A 217 -4.54 -12.15 14.14
C ALA A 217 -6.04 -12.00 13.84
N LYS A 218 -6.40 -10.90 13.13
CA LYS A 218 -7.77 -10.63 12.71
C LYS A 218 -7.83 -10.38 11.22
N SER A 219 -8.89 -10.87 10.57
CA SER A 219 -9.11 -10.61 9.16
C SER A 219 -9.38 -9.13 8.91
N SER A 220 -9.03 -8.67 7.72
CA SER A 220 -9.53 -7.43 7.14
C SER A 220 -10.97 -7.61 6.66
N GLY A 221 -11.69 -6.49 6.51
CA GLY A 221 -12.99 -6.45 5.82
C GLY A 221 -12.86 -6.42 4.30
N ILE A 222 -11.66 -6.07 3.78
CA ILE A 222 -11.32 -6.13 2.36
C ILE A 222 -10.32 -7.25 2.18
N VAL A 223 -10.77 -8.40 1.75
CA VAL A 223 -9.94 -9.60 1.61
C VAL A 223 -10.43 -10.43 0.43
N TYR A 224 -9.49 -10.78 -0.46
CA TYR A 224 -9.73 -11.68 -1.59
C TYR A 224 -9.77 -13.14 -1.12
N ASP A 225 -8.78 -13.55 -0.30
CA ASP A 225 -8.68 -14.86 0.31
C ASP A 225 -8.22 -14.76 1.77
N SER A 226 -9.13 -15.08 2.68
CA SER A 226 -8.87 -14.96 4.12
C SER A 226 -7.81 -15.92 4.63
N LEU A 227 -7.68 -17.12 4.09
CA LEU A 227 -6.64 -18.08 4.52
C LEU A 227 -5.27 -17.58 4.13
N SER A 228 -5.09 -17.18 2.87
CA SER A 228 -3.83 -16.59 2.40
C SER A 228 -3.48 -15.31 3.15
N PHE A 229 -4.47 -14.51 3.57
CA PHE A 229 -4.22 -13.31 4.39
C PHE A 229 -3.60 -13.66 5.74
N PHE A 230 -4.10 -14.70 6.43
CA PHE A 230 -3.51 -15.17 7.68
C PHE A 230 -2.11 -15.79 7.46
N ASP A 231 -1.90 -16.54 6.39
CA ASP A 231 -0.59 -17.09 6.04
C ASP A 231 0.42 -15.97 5.78
N SER A 232 0.00 -14.88 5.14
CA SER A 232 0.82 -13.67 4.92
C SER A 232 1.21 -12.99 6.24
N ILE A 233 0.29 -12.89 7.20
CA ILE A 233 0.60 -12.39 8.55
C ILE A 233 1.66 -13.26 9.22
N GLU A 234 1.53 -14.59 9.17
CA GLU A 234 2.52 -15.51 9.77
C GLU A 234 3.87 -15.45 9.05
N LYS A 235 3.87 -15.23 7.73
CA LYS A 235 5.10 -14.98 6.97
C LYS A 235 5.80 -13.71 7.45
N VAL A 236 5.06 -12.59 7.63
CA VAL A 236 5.62 -11.34 8.16
C VAL A 236 6.19 -11.54 9.56
N ARG A 237 5.49 -12.23 10.46
CA ARG A 237 5.98 -12.57 11.81
C ARG A 237 7.26 -13.39 11.79
N THR A 238 7.34 -14.36 10.85
CA THR A 238 8.53 -15.19 10.66
C THR A 238 9.73 -14.34 10.22
N LEU A 239 9.52 -13.41 9.27
CA LEU A 239 10.55 -12.50 8.80
C LEU A 239 10.94 -11.46 9.87
N GLU A 240 9.97 -10.92 10.62
CA GLU A 240 10.22 -10.04 11.77
C GLU A 240 11.17 -10.70 12.77
N LYS A 241 10.85 -11.94 13.17
CA LYS A 241 11.69 -12.70 14.10
C LYS A 241 13.07 -13.05 13.50
N LYS A 242 13.09 -13.45 12.21
CA LYS A 242 14.34 -13.83 11.52
C LYS A 242 15.33 -12.69 11.46
N TYR A 243 14.86 -11.48 11.21
CA TYR A 243 15.69 -10.31 10.96
C TYR A 243 15.75 -9.32 12.12
N ASP A 244 15.08 -9.62 13.24
CA ASP A 244 14.87 -8.66 14.34
C ASP A 244 14.33 -7.33 13.79
N ALA A 245 13.33 -7.43 12.89
CA ALA A 245 12.85 -6.33 12.07
C ALA A 245 11.74 -5.54 12.77
N LYS A 246 11.53 -4.31 12.30
CA LYS A 246 10.36 -3.50 12.65
C LYS A 246 9.33 -3.59 11.52
N VAL A 247 8.10 -4.00 11.85
CA VAL A 247 6.98 -4.00 10.90
C VAL A 247 6.35 -2.62 10.86
N MET A 248 6.23 -2.05 9.66
CA MET A 248 5.68 -0.72 9.38
C MET A 248 4.34 -0.90 8.66
N PHE A 249 3.24 -0.81 9.40
CA PHE A 249 1.89 -1.07 8.88
C PHE A 249 1.42 0.03 7.93
N SER A 250 0.67 -0.35 6.87
CA SER A 250 0.21 0.59 5.84
C SER A 250 -0.83 1.58 6.36
N HIS A 251 -1.78 1.11 7.15
CA HIS A 251 -2.96 1.88 7.54
C HIS A 251 -3.13 2.06 9.06
N GLU A 252 -2.04 1.91 9.83
CA GLU A 252 -2.04 2.11 11.29
C GLU A 252 -1.73 3.56 11.67
N MET A 253 -2.76 4.36 11.89
CA MET A 253 -2.61 5.79 12.16
C MET A 253 -1.80 6.08 13.43
N ASP A 254 -1.91 5.28 14.48
CA ASP A 254 -1.18 5.53 15.72
C ASP A 254 0.31 5.19 15.57
N GLN A 255 0.66 4.19 14.77
CA GLN A 255 2.05 3.94 14.42
C GLN A 255 2.58 5.01 13.46
N PHE A 256 1.79 5.42 12.45
CA PHE A 256 2.18 6.44 11.48
C PHE A 256 2.61 7.76 12.12
N LYS A 257 1.92 8.20 13.18
CA LYS A 257 2.29 9.41 13.96
C LYS A 257 3.69 9.34 14.58
N THR A 258 4.27 8.14 14.68
CA THR A 258 5.62 7.94 15.23
C THR A 258 6.70 7.85 14.16
N PHE A 259 6.32 7.87 12.88
CA PHE A 259 7.26 7.73 11.77
C PHE A 259 8.09 8.99 11.56
N LYS A 260 9.32 8.77 11.12
CA LYS A 260 10.13 9.83 10.51
C LYS A 260 9.64 10.00 9.08
N LEU A 261 8.98 11.12 8.81
CA LEU A 261 8.49 11.46 7.47
C LEU A 261 9.52 12.31 6.73
N ALA A 262 9.47 12.32 5.41
CA ALA A 262 10.34 13.16 4.59
C ALA A 262 10.26 14.64 5.02
N PRO A 263 11.40 15.38 5.06
CA PRO A 263 12.73 15.00 4.57
C PRO A 263 13.59 14.15 5.53
N ASP A 264 13.09 13.79 6.72
CA ASP A 264 13.78 12.89 7.63
C ASP A 264 13.80 11.45 7.06
N PHE A 265 14.75 10.61 7.52
CA PHE A 265 14.96 9.27 6.99
C PHE A 265 15.43 8.27 8.05
N TYR A 266 15.35 7.01 7.68
CA TYR A 266 15.97 5.87 8.36
C TYR A 266 17.23 5.44 7.61
N GLU A 267 18.30 5.04 8.32
CA GLU A 267 19.56 4.56 7.73
C GLU A 267 20.23 3.44 8.51
#